data_9f94bd8c6ae5b1540a4c026aae77f176
#
_entry.id   9f94bd8c6ae5b1540a4c026aae77f176
#
_cell.length_a   1.000
_cell.length_b   1.000
_cell.length_c   1.000
_cell.angle_alpha   90.00
_cell.angle_beta   90.00
_cell.angle_gamma   90.00
#
_symmetry.space_group_name_H-M   'P 1'
#
loop_
_entity.id
_entity.type
_entity.pdbx_description
1 polymer ?
#
loop_
_entity_poly.entity_id
_entity_poly.type
_entity_poly.pdbx_seq_one_letter_code
_entity_poly.pdbx_strand_id
1 'polypeptide(L)'
;MSATQPDNANKSPAHNSLVRDAGAPPAGLRVDGVALVRGGRLVQNALSLAMVAGEVTLLRGPNGSGKSTLLRTIAGRLPAAAGTIECDVPVLYIGHADGLSPALTGRQNLADWAMLNGLVDDDAAIDAALDRMQARPFADLPVRRLSHGQRRRVALARLTLGPSSALWLLDE
;
A
#
# COMPACT_ATOMS: atom_id res chain seq x y z
N MET A 1 37.15 32.97 -18.93
CA MET A 1 35.72 33.03 -18.56
C MET A 1 35.22 31.61 -18.56
N SER A 2 35.27 30.98 -17.39
CA SER A 2 34.85 29.58 -17.19
C SER A 2 33.45 29.57 -16.61
N ALA A 3 32.54 28.93 -17.30
CA ALA A 3 31.16 28.68 -16.78
C ALA A 3 31.14 27.36 -16.03
N THR A 4 30.88 27.45 -14.76
CA THR A 4 30.75 26.31 -13.86
C THR A 4 29.30 25.78 -13.98
N GLN A 5 29.16 24.50 -14.33
CA GLN A 5 27.90 23.75 -14.31
C GLN A 5 27.55 23.37 -12.88
N PRO A 6 26.27 23.44 -12.42
CA PRO A 6 25.89 22.91 -11.12
C PRO A 6 25.65 21.42 -11.21
N ASP A 7 26.32 20.69 -10.32
CA ASP A 7 26.12 19.27 -10.02
C ASP A 7 24.69 18.98 -9.59
N ASN A 8 24.01 18.11 -10.33
CA ASN A 8 22.71 17.58 -10.00
C ASN A 8 22.91 16.32 -9.13
N ALA A 9 23.10 16.50 -7.83
CA ALA A 9 23.21 15.41 -6.87
C ALA A 9 21.87 14.69 -6.73
N ASN A 10 21.79 13.53 -7.34
CA ASN A 10 20.77 12.50 -7.17
C ASN A 10 20.65 12.11 -5.68
N LYS A 11 19.67 12.68 -4.95
CA LYS A 11 19.33 12.28 -3.59
C LYS A 11 18.49 11.02 -3.63
N SER A 12 19.10 9.87 -3.46
CA SER A 12 18.43 8.64 -3.00
C SER A 12 17.62 8.92 -1.74
N PRO A 13 16.41 8.33 -1.58
CA PRO A 13 15.64 8.49 -0.36
C PRO A 13 16.43 7.89 0.81
N ALA A 14 16.74 8.74 1.79
CA ALA A 14 17.44 8.36 3.00
C ALA A 14 16.67 7.25 3.73
N HIS A 15 17.35 6.14 3.94
CA HIS A 15 16.98 5.09 4.88
C HIS A 15 17.02 5.73 6.29
N ASN A 16 15.85 6.11 6.80
CA ASN A 16 15.72 6.69 8.13
C ASN A 16 15.76 5.56 9.17
N SER A 17 16.97 5.26 9.67
CA SER A 17 17.17 4.35 10.79
C SER A 17 16.76 5.09 12.07
N LEU A 18 15.51 4.91 12.50
CA LEU A 18 15.01 5.43 13.74
C LEU A 18 15.56 4.60 14.92
N VAL A 19 16.29 5.27 15.80
CA VAL A 19 16.66 4.78 17.13
C VAL A 19 15.35 4.62 17.91
N ARG A 20 15.00 3.40 18.30
CA ARG A 20 13.81 3.12 19.11
C ARG A 20 14.05 3.56 20.55
N ASP A 21 13.23 4.46 21.04
CA ASP A 21 13.13 4.77 22.46
C ASP A 21 12.51 3.58 23.21
N ALA A 22 13.07 3.18 24.34
CA ALA A 22 12.68 1.99 25.12
C ALA A 22 11.30 2.11 25.82
N GLY A 23 10.40 2.94 25.31
CA GLY A 23 9.04 3.15 25.79
C GLY A 23 8.01 3.35 24.67
N ALA A 24 8.42 3.17 23.39
CA ALA A 24 7.48 3.30 22.27
C ALA A 24 6.48 2.14 22.24
N PRO A 25 5.19 2.38 21.94
CA PRO A 25 4.22 1.31 21.77
C PRO A 25 4.69 0.35 20.65
N PRO A 26 4.25 -0.93 20.67
CA PRO A 26 4.63 -1.90 19.67
C PRO A 26 4.34 -1.39 18.26
N ALA A 27 5.18 -1.84 17.31
CA ALA A 27 5.17 -1.46 15.89
C ALA A 27 3.75 -1.28 15.32
N GLY A 28 3.53 -0.15 14.67
CA GLY A 28 2.23 0.21 14.14
C GLY A 28 2.26 1.45 13.27
N LEU A 29 1.13 2.11 13.19
CA LEU A 29 0.93 3.36 12.47
C LEU A 29 0.68 4.50 13.45
N ARG A 30 1.36 5.63 13.25
CA ARG A 30 1.07 6.92 13.89
C ARG A 30 0.86 7.98 12.82
N VAL A 31 -0.25 8.64 12.89
CA VAL A 31 -0.60 9.83 12.09
C VAL A 31 -0.81 10.98 13.05
N ASP A 32 -0.13 12.08 12.88
CA ASP A 32 -0.22 13.23 13.78
C ASP A 32 -0.41 14.54 13.02
N GLY A 33 -1.53 15.21 13.30
CA GLY A 33 -1.90 16.52 12.74
C GLY A 33 -1.95 16.57 11.23
N VAL A 34 -2.21 15.46 10.53
CA VAL A 34 -2.13 15.38 9.07
C VAL A 34 -3.24 16.17 8.41
N ALA A 35 -2.84 17.06 7.49
CA ALA A 35 -3.74 17.74 6.57
C ALA A 35 -3.63 17.12 5.16
N LEU A 36 -4.77 16.92 4.52
CA LEU A 36 -4.87 16.33 3.19
C LEU A 36 -5.47 17.32 2.20
N VAL A 37 -4.82 17.47 1.05
CA VAL A 37 -5.26 18.33 -0.06
C VAL A 37 -5.48 17.49 -1.31
N ARG A 38 -6.55 17.73 -2.04
CA ARG A 38 -6.83 17.11 -3.34
C ARG A 38 -7.38 18.13 -4.31
N GLY A 39 -6.75 18.26 -5.49
CA GLY A 39 -7.17 19.25 -6.49
C GLY A 39 -7.16 20.68 -5.96
N GLY A 40 -6.18 21.04 -5.13
CA GLY A 40 -6.08 22.37 -4.52
C GLY A 40 -7.06 22.65 -3.36
N ARG A 41 -7.90 21.68 -2.98
CA ARG A 41 -8.88 21.84 -1.88
C ARG A 41 -8.45 21.02 -0.67
N LEU A 42 -8.53 21.62 0.52
CA LEU A 42 -8.37 20.92 1.78
C LEU A 42 -9.54 19.94 1.97
N VAL A 43 -9.26 18.64 2.08
CA VAL A 43 -10.27 17.58 2.27
C VAL A 43 -10.29 17.06 3.70
N GLN A 44 -9.17 17.20 4.43
CA GLN A 44 -9.06 16.84 5.84
C GLN A 44 -8.03 17.75 6.50
N ASN A 45 -8.31 18.17 7.73
CA ASN A 45 -7.40 19.04 8.51
C ASN A 45 -7.12 18.41 9.86
N ALA A 46 -5.84 18.45 10.27
CA ALA A 46 -5.36 18.03 11.58
C ALA A 46 -5.86 16.66 12.06
N LEU A 47 -5.86 15.66 11.14
CA LEU A 47 -6.22 14.29 11.49
C LEU A 47 -5.10 13.64 12.30
N SER A 48 -5.45 13.06 13.45
CA SER A 48 -4.53 12.23 14.24
C SER A 48 -5.18 10.89 14.54
N LEU A 49 -4.41 9.82 14.37
CA LEU A 49 -4.78 8.45 14.74
C LEU A 49 -3.52 7.62 15.01
N ALA A 50 -3.68 6.59 15.83
CA ALA A 50 -2.63 5.59 16.04
C ALA A 50 -3.26 4.20 15.95
N MET A 51 -2.47 3.23 15.49
CA MET A 51 -2.85 1.82 15.42
C MET A 51 -1.68 0.96 15.87
N VAL A 52 -1.96 -0.10 16.60
CA VAL A 52 -0.99 -1.12 16.99
C VAL A 52 -1.22 -2.42 16.21
N ALA A 53 -0.24 -3.32 16.26
CA ALA A 53 -0.35 -4.61 15.58
C ALA A 53 -1.60 -5.39 16.03
N GLY A 54 -2.32 -5.96 15.08
CA GLY A 54 -3.54 -6.73 15.31
C GLY A 54 -4.84 -5.90 15.37
N GLU A 55 -4.75 -4.57 15.34
CA GLU A 55 -5.94 -3.71 15.28
C GLU A 55 -6.56 -3.65 13.88
N VAL A 56 -7.89 -3.50 13.86
CA VAL A 56 -8.65 -3.24 12.64
C VAL A 56 -9.41 -1.92 12.80
N THR A 57 -9.13 -0.97 11.91
CA THR A 57 -9.79 0.35 11.90
C THR A 57 -10.65 0.49 10.66
N LEU A 58 -11.91 0.87 10.86
CA LEU A 58 -12.84 1.15 9.75
C LEU A 58 -12.99 2.65 9.55
N LEU A 59 -12.55 3.14 8.39
CA LEU A 59 -12.75 4.53 7.98
C LEU A 59 -14.16 4.72 7.43
N ARG A 60 -14.97 5.55 8.11
CA ARG A 60 -16.34 5.89 7.68
C ARG A 60 -16.45 7.35 7.30
N GLY A 61 -17.36 7.65 6.40
CA GLY A 61 -17.67 9.01 5.98
C GLY A 61 -18.27 9.05 4.57
N PRO A 62 -18.87 10.17 4.18
CA PRO A 62 -19.48 10.34 2.86
C PRO A 62 -18.43 10.25 1.74
N ASN A 63 -18.91 10.08 0.49
CA ASN A 63 -18.04 10.13 -0.67
C ASN A 63 -17.38 11.51 -0.76
N GLY A 64 -16.08 11.53 -1.09
CA GLY A 64 -15.31 12.78 -1.15
C GLY A 64 -14.74 13.26 0.19
N SER A 65 -15.03 12.60 1.32
CA SER A 65 -14.49 13.01 2.65
C SER A 65 -12.99 12.79 2.84
N GLY A 66 -12.28 12.25 1.85
CA GLY A 66 -10.82 12.08 1.92
C GLY A 66 -10.35 10.69 2.34
N LYS A 67 -11.23 9.69 2.51
CA LYS A 67 -10.84 8.31 2.91
C LYS A 67 -9.74 7.73 2.03
N SER A 68 -9.98 7.66 0.72
CA SER A 68 -8.99 7.17 -0.24
C SER A 68 -7.73 8.04 -0.30
N THR A 69 -7.86 9.35 -0.07
CA THR A 69 -6.72 10.26 0.00
C THR A 69 -5.86 9.93 1.22
N LEU A 70 -6.47 9.74 2.38
CA LEU A 70 -5.78 9.33 3.61
C LEU A 70 -5.04 8.00 3.42
N LEU A 71 -5.72 6.96 2.93
CA LEU A 71 -5.11 5.65 2.70
C LEU A 71 -3.92 5.74 1.73
N ARG A 72 -4.03 6.53 0.66
CA ARG A 72 -2.93 6.76 -0.29
C ARG A 72 -1.79 7.55 0.32
N THR A 73 -2.08 8.50 1.22
CA THR A 73 -1.05 9.27 1.92
C THR A 73 -0.30 8.38 2.92
N ILE A 74 -1.01 7.54 3.69
CA ILE A 74 -0.38 6.54 4.58
C ILE A 74 0.48 5.56 3.76
N ALA A 75 0.01 5.15 2.57
CA ALA A 75 0.76 4.28 1.66
C ALA A 75 1.95 4.98 0.97
N GLY A 76 2.24 6.25 1.28
CA GLY A 76 3.32 7.01 0.67
C GLY A 76 3.09 7.38 -0.80
N ARG A 77 1.86 7.22 -1.32
CA ARG A 77 1.50 7.49 -2.72
C ARG A 77 1.07 8.93 -2.98
N LEU A 78 0.75 9.67 -1.93
CA LEU A 78 0.42 11.09 -1.95
C LEU A 78 1.15 11.77 -0.78
N PRO A 79 1.61 13.01 -0.96
CA PRO A 79 2.18 13.77 0.13
C PRO A 79 1.09 14.25 1.10
N ALA A 80 1.39 14.32 2.39
CA ALA A 80 0.62 15.09 3.34
C ALA A 80 0.89 16.59 3.11
N ALA A 81 -0.13 17.43 3.26
CA ALA A 81 0.03 18.89 3.18
C ALA A 81 0.61 19.46 4.47
N ALA A 82 0.36 18.81 5.60
CA ALA A 82 0.95 19.10 6.91
C ALA A 82 0.87 17.87 7.81
N GLY A 83 1.56 17.89 8.94
CA GLY A 83 1.61 16.79 9.90
C GLY A 83 2.61 15.71 9.53
N THR A 84 2.64 14.63 10.30
CA THR A 84 3.58 13.50 10.12
C THR A 84 2.85 12.17 10.07
N ILE A 85 3.43 11.22 9.32
CA ILE A 85 2.99 9.83 9.27
C ILE A 85 4.23 8.96 9.52
N GLU A 86 4.16 8.15 10.54
CA GLU A 86 5.20 7.20 10.91
C GLU A 86 4.60 5.79 10.86
N CYS A 87 5.27 4.88 10.19
CA CYS A 87 4.85 3.48 10.10
C CYS A 87 6.08 2.59 10.14
N ASP A 88 6.18 1.74 11.15
CA ASP A 88 7.36 0.89 11.39
C ASP A 88 7.25 -0.46 10.70
N VAL A 89 6.17 -0.71 9.98
CA VAL A 89 5.92 -1.98 9.30
C VAL A 89 5.71 -1.76 7.80
N PRO A 90 5.94 -2.77 6.97
CA PRO A 90 5.61 -2.70 5.55
C PRO A 90 4.14 -2.36 5.34
N VAL A 91 3.84 -1.53 4.34
CA VAL A 91 2.47 -1.12 4.01
C VAL A 91 2.04 -1.78 2.70
N LEU A 92 0.95 -2.52 2.75
CA LEU A 92 0.29 -3.12 1.58
C LEU A 92 -1.01 -2.39 1.29
N TYR A 93 -1.06 -1.69 0.16
CA TYR A 93 -2.23 -0.92 -0.26
C TYR A 93 -2.92 -1.58 -1.45
N ILE A 94 -4.21 -1.86 -1.30
CA ILE A 94 -5.10 -2.28 -2.38
C ILE A 94 -6.18 -1.22 -2.54
N GLY A 95 -6.13 -0.51 -3.67
CA GLY A 95 -7.07 0.54 -4.00
C GLY A 95 -8.35 0.00 -4.66
N HIS A 96 -9.25 0.93 -5.00
CA HIS A 96 -10.45 0.65 -5.77
C HIS A 96 -10.13 -0.01 -7.13
N ALA A 97 -9.09 0.45 -7.83
CA ALA A 97 -8.56 -0.25 -8.98
C ALA A 97 -7.69 -1.43 -8.51
N ASP A 98 -7.98 -2.62 -8.97
CA ASP A 98 -7.28 -3.85 -8.55
C ASP A 98 -5.77 -3.83 -8.85
N GLY A 99 -5.30 -2.94 -9.74
CA GLY A 99 -3.90 -2.81 -10.12
C GLY A 99 -3.34 -4.08 -10.78
N LEU A 100 -4.20 -4.82 -11.48
CA LEU A 100 -3.84 -6.01 -12.24
C LEU A 100 -3.67 -5.65 -13.73
N SER A 101 -2.65 -6.21 -14.37
CA SER A 101 -2.49 -6.13 -15.82
C SER A 101 -3.56 -7.00 -16.51
N PRO A 102 -4.42 -6.43 -17.38
CA PRO A 102 -5.48 -7.20 -18.04
C PRO A 102 -4.97 -8.27 -18.98
N ALA A 103 -3.74 -8.12 -19.51
CA ALA A 103 -3.14 -9.05 -20.47
C ALA A 103 -2.57 -10.29 -19.80
N LEU A 104 -2.10 -10.18 -18.56
CA LEU A 104 -1.52 -11.27 -17.80
C LEU A 104 -2.58 -12.11 -17.10
N THR A 105 -2.22 -13.35 -16.76
CA THR A 105 -3.06 -14.21 -15.91
C THR A 105 -3.04 -13.71 -14.45
N GLY A 106 -3.96 -14.23 -13.63
CA GLY A 106 -3.95 -13.95 -12.19
C GLY A 106 -2.63 -14.36 -11.54
N ARG A 107 -2.13 -15.54 -11.87
CA ARG A 107 -0.84 -16.08 -11.41
C ARG A 107 0.33 -15.18 -11.79
N GLN A 108 0.43 -14.81 -13.07
CA GLN A 108 1.50 -13.93 -13.55
C GLN A 108 1.47 -12.56 -12.86
N ASN A 109 0.28 -12.00 -12.63
CA ASN A 109 0.15 -10.74 -11.89
C ASN A 109 0.66 -10.85 -10.44
N LEU A 110 0.48 -12.01 -9.79
CA LEU A 110 0.99 -12.23 -8.43
C LEU A 110 2.51 -12.45 -8.44
N ALA A 111 3.05 -13.20 -9.39
CA ALA A 111 4.49 -13.39 -9.56
C ALA A 111 5.21 -12.06 -9.82
N ASP A 112 4.74 -11.27 -10.79
CA ASP A 112 5.29 -9.94 -11.06
C ASP A 112 5.24 -9.03 -9.82
N TRP A 113 4.11 -9.07 -9.10
CA TRP A 113 3.96 -8.27 -7.88
C TRP A 113 4.93 -8.74 -6.78
N ALA A 114 5.10 -10.03 -6.58
CA ALA A 114 6.04 -10.60 -5.61
C ALA A 114 7.48 -10.16 -5.94
N MET A 115 7.89 -10.31 -7.20
CA MET A 115 9.20 -9.89 -7.68
C MET A 115 9.46 -8.39 -7.46
N LEU A 116 8.50 -7.54 -7.81
CA LEU A 116 8.61 -6.08 -7.65
C LEU A 116 8.69 -5.63 -6.18
N ASN A 117 8.20 -6.45 -5.26
CA ASN A 117 8.26 -6.19 -3.81
C ASN A 117 9.41 -6.94 -3.12
N GLY A 118 10.34 -7.52 -3.87
CA GLY A 118 11.52 -8.23 -3.32
C GLY A 118 11.17 -9.53 -2.60
N LEU A 119 10.01 -10.10 -2.88
CA LEU A 119 9.60 -11.41 -2.37
C LEU A 119 10.15 -12.49 -3.31
N VAL A 120 10.42 -13.67 -2.73
CA VAL A 120 10.85 -14.82 -3.53
C VAL A 120 9.69 -15.23 -4.44
N ASP A 121 9.98 -15.42 -5.72
CA ASP A 121 9.05 -16.01 -6.69
C ASP A 121 8.95 -17.52 -6.38
N ASP A 122 7.93 -17.87 -5.59
CA ASP A 122 7.64 -19.23 -5.17
C ASP A 122 6.23 -19.61 -5.63
N ASP A 123 6.15 -20.49 -6.60
CA ASP A 123 4.88 -20.99 -7.13
C ASP A 123 3.97 -21.59 -6.05
N ALA A 124 4.56 -22.24 -5.04
CA ALA A 124 3.80 -22.81 -3.93
C ALA A 124 3.18 -21.72 -3.05
N ALA A 125 3.89 -20.63 -2.79
CA ALA A 125 3.37 -19.48 -2.05
C ALA A 125 2.25 -18.78 -2.84
N ILE A 126 2.43 -18.63 -4.16
CA ILE A 126 1.40 -18.06 -5.05
C ILE A 126 0.15 -18.93 -5.06
N ASP A 127 0.31 -20.25 -5.17
CA ASP A 127 -0.80 -21.21 -5.11
C ASP A 127 -1.56 -21.12 -3.78
N ALA A 128 -0.84 -21.10 -2.67
CA ALA A 128 -1.44 -20.95 -1.34
C ALA A 128 -2.19 -19.62 -1.19
N ALA A 129 -1.67 -18.54 -1.74
CA ALA A 129 -2.34 -17.23 -1.74
C ALA A 129 -3.62 -17.24 -2.57
N LEU A 130 -3.60 -17.87 -3.75
CA LEU A 130 -4.75 -18.04 -4.61
C LEU A 130 -5.83 -18.93 -3.96
N ASP A 131 -5.43 -20.02 -3.31
CA ASP A 131 -6.35 -20.91 -2.60
C ASP A 131 -7.05 -20.19 -1.43
N ARG A 132 -6.31 -19.42 -0.63
CA ARG A 132 -6.89 -18.60 0.47
C ARG A 132 -7.98 -17.64 -0.02
N MET A 133 -7.82 -17.10 -1.22
CA MET A 133 -8.78 -16.17 -1.82
C MET A 133 -9.78 -16.89 -2.74
N GLN A 134 -9.76 -18.24 -2.79
CA GLN A 134 -10.60 -19.04 -3.69
C GLN A 134 -10.48 -18.57 -5.16
N ALA A 135 -9.26 -18.20 -5.57
CA ALA A 135 -8.96 -17.67 -6.88
C ALA A 135 -8.28 -18.68 -7.82
N ARG A 136 -7.79 -19.81 -7.27
CA ARG A 136 -7.06 -20.84 -8.04
C ARG A 136 -7.80 -21.35 -9.28
N PRO A 137 -9.13 -21.60 -9.27
CA PRO A 137 -9.82 -22.14 -10.45
C PRO A 137 -9.78 -21.25 -11.69
N PHE A 138 -9.48 -19.98 -11.55
CA PHE A 138 -9.41 -19.01 -12.65
C PHE A 138 -8.06 -18.26 -12.70
N ALA A 139 -7.07 -18.70 -11.92
CA ALA A 139 -5.76 -18.05 -11.80
C ALA A 139 -4.99 -17.99 -13.13
N ASP A 140 -5.18 -18.99 -14.00
CA ASP A 140 -4.47 -19.11 -15.28
C ASP A 140 -5.24 -18.49 -16.46
N LEU A 141 -6.38 -17.85 -16.18
CA LEU A 141 -7.10 -17.06 -17.17
C LEU A 141 -6.54 -15.63 -17.22
N PRO A 142 -6.44 -15.01 -18.41
CA PRO A 142 -6.13 -13.59 -18.53
C PRO A 142 -7.12 -12.74 -17.73
N VAL A 143 -6.62 -11.75 -16.98
CA VAL A 143 -7.42 -10.93 -16.06
C VAL A 143 -8.57 -10.21 -16.78
N ARG A 144 -8.41 -9.86 -18.05
CA ARG A 144 -9.50 -9.27 -18.88
C ARG A 144 -10.74 -10.18 -19.02
N ARG A 145 -10.59 -11.50 -18.80
CA ARG A 145 -11.69 -12.48 -18.85
C ARG A 145 -12.38 -12.70 -17.51
N LEU A 146 -11.79 -12.19 -16.45
CA LEU A 146 -12.31 -12.37 -15.10
C LEU A 146 -13.44 -11.39 -14.82
N SER A 147 -14.44 -11.85 -14.06
CA SER A 147 -15.45 -10.95 -13.48
C SER A 147 -14.80 -9.98 -12.47
N HIS A 148 -15.50 -8.91 -12.12
CA HIS A 148 -15.01 -7.97 -11.12
C HIS A 148 -14.66 -8.66 -9.79
N GLY A 149 -15.54 -9.52 -9.28
CA GLY A 149 -15.29 -10.28 -8.05
C GLY A 149 -14.10 -11.23 -8.15
N GLN A 150 -13.90 -11.88 -9.30
CA GLN A 150 -12.73 -12.73 -9.55
C GLN A 150 -11.43 -11.92 -9.55
N ARG A 151 -11.40 -10.77 -10.24
CA ARG A 151 -10.26 -9.85 -10.22
C ARG A 151 -9.95 -9.39 -8.80
N ARG A 152 -10.98 -9.00 -8.02
CA ARG A 152 -10.81 -8.56 -6.64
C ARG A 152 -10.17 -9.65 -5.77
N ARG A 153 -10.58 -10.92 -5.93
CA ARG A 153 -9.96 -12.06 -5.22
C ARG A 153 -8.49 -12.22 -5.55
N VAL A 154 -8.11 -12.13 -6.84
CA VAL A 154 -6.71 -12.16 -7.26
C VAL A 154 -5.93 -10.98 -6.66
N ALA A 155 -6.49 -9.77 -6.68
CA ALA A 155 -5.84 -8.60 -6.09
C ALA A 155 -5.60 -8.77 -4.57
N LEU A 156 -6.59 -9.33 -3.86
CA LEU A 156 -6.50 -9.58 -2.41
C LEU A 156 -5.47 -10.67 -2.07
N ALA A 157 -5.19 -11.62 -2.98
CA ALA A 157 -4.17 -12.64 -2.76
C ALA A 157 -2.78 -12.05 -2.48
N ARG A 158 -2.49 -10.83 -2.95
CA ARG A 158 -1.25 -10.09 -2.64
C ARG A 158 -1.04 -9.87 -1.14
N LEU A 159 -2.12 -9.72 -0.36
CA LEU A 159 -2.03 -9.53 1.09
C LEU A 159 -1.43 -10.74 1.79
N THR A 160 -1.68 -11.92 1.25
CA THR A 160 -1.19 -13.17 1.83
C THR A 160 0.21 -13.55 1.36
N LEU A 161 0.72 -12.89 0.32
CA LEU A 161 2.11 -13.02 -0.14
C LEU A 161 3.05 -12.08 0.61
N GLY A 162 2.54 -10.97 1.10
CA GLY A 162 3.34 -10.00 1.85
C GLY A 162 3.68 -10.46 3.27
N PRO A 163 4.55 -9.71 3.97
CA PRO A 163 4.92 -9.99 5.35
C PRO A 163 3.69 -10.03 6.27
N SER A 164 3.66 -10.99 7.18
CA SER A 164 2.56 -11.13 8.16
C SER A 164 2.43 -9.93 9.12
N SER A 165 3.51 -9.15 9.26
CA SER A 165 3.53 -7.91 10.06
C SER A 165 3.06 -6.68 9.30
N ALA A 166 2.68 -6.79 8.01
CA ALA A 166 2.34 -5.63 7.20
C ALA A 166 1.03 -4.97 7.65
N LEU A 167 1.00 -3.64 7.54
CA LEU A 167 -0.24 -2.85 7.61
C LEU A 167 -1.00 -2.99 6.28
N TRP A 168 -2.23 -3.48 6.36
CA TRP A 168 -3.10 -3.59 5.19
C TRP A 168 -4.01 -2.37 5.07
N LEU A 169 -3.92 -1.69 3.95
CA LEU A 169 -4.78 -0.56 3.60
C LEU A 169 -5.70 -0.96 2.45
N LEU A 170 -6.98 -1.08 2.75
CA LEU A 170 -8.00 -1.52 1.79
C LEU A 170 -8.94 -0.37 1.47
N ASP A 171 -9.02 0.03 0.19
CA ASP A 171 -9.84 1.13 -0.31
C ASP A 171 -10.95 0.54 -1.19
N GLU A 172 -12.11 0.30 -0.59
CA GLU A 172 -13.38 -0.24 -1.16
C GLU A 172 -13.30 -1.62 -1.82
#